data_ab0ffdba2acb3eb33a2de592f7fd1b15
#
_entry.id   ab0ffdba2acb3eb33a2de592f7fd1b15
#
_cell.length_a   1.000
_cell.length_b   1.000
_cell.length_c   1.000
_cell.angle_alpha   90.00
_cell.angle_beta   90.00
_cell.angle_gamma   90.00
#
_symmetry.space_group_name_H-M   'P 1'
#
loop_
_entity.id
_entity.type
_entity.pdbx_description
1 polymer ?
#
loop_
_entity_poly.entity_id
_entity_poly.type
_entity_poly.pdbx_seq_one_letter_code
_entity_poly.pdbx_strand_id
1 'polypeptide(L)'
;MFNQPFTPSQVRPIRPAMTVSRPAQLGQEVPVTWFSLGAGTSITPEFYDCTTLYLGGEGSGTFVLGSDAHDVPMHPGQLLWVPPGTLCGTCTDNGLIYTEIIIKKENLTMNSILKAGAATELKDLISYEEGSIANLDLAHTDNMKFVLMAFDEGTGLTPHRAP
;
A
#
# COMPACT_ATOMS: atom_id res chain seq x y z
N MET A 1 2.91 8.87 -20.32
CA MET A 1 3.40 7.48 -20.29
C MET A 1 4.68 7.49 -19.45
N PHE A 2 4.71 6.80 -18.34
CA PHE A 2 5.88 6.78 -17.46
C PHE A 2 6.84 5.68 -17.94
N ASN A 3 7.82 6.05 -18.75
CA ASN A 3 8.87 5.13 -19.21
C ASN A 3 10.11 5.13 -18.27
N GLN A 4 10.02 5.85 -17.16
CA GLN A 4 11.07 5.95 -16.15
C GLN A 4 10.52 5.60 -14.78
N PRO A 5 11.29 4.92 -13.92
CA PRO A 5 10.91 4.72 -12.53
C PRO A 5 10.64 6.08 -11.84
N PHE A 6 9.65 6.12 -11.00
CA PHE A 6 9.30 7.31 -10.21
C PHE A 6 8.85 6.92 -8.82
N THR A 7 8.96 7.86 -7.87
CA THR A 7 8.37 7.71 -6.53
C THR A 7 7.03 8.44 -6.45
N PRO A 8 6.11 8.03 -5.57
CA PRO A 8 4.87 8.77 -5.34
C PRO A 8 5.09 10.25 -5.02
N SER A 9 6.15 10.60 -4.28
CA SER A 9 6.52 11.99 -3.97
C SER A 9 6.88 12.84 -5.20
N GLN A 10 7.47 12.25 -6.23
CA GLN A 10 7.72 12.97 -7.49
C GLN A 10 6.43 13.33 -8.22
N VAL A 11 5.38 12.54 -8.03
CA VAL A 11 4.06 12.75 -8.64
C VAL A 11 3.18 13.64 -7.76
N ARG A 12 3.26 13.46 -6.44
CA ARG A 12 2.51 14.18 -5.42
C ARG A 12 3.42 14.51 -4.22
N PRO A 13 4.24 15.56 -4.30
CA PRO A 13 5.08 15.97 -3.18
C PRO A 13 4.22 16.45 -2.01
N ILE A 14 4.72 16.30 -0.80
CA ILE A 14 4.12 16.88 0.41
C ILE A 14 4.05 18.40 0.27
N ARG A 15 2.88 18.96 0.54
CA ARG A 15 2.64 20.40 0.57
C ARG A 15 2.18 20.81 1.97
N PRO A 16 2.75 21.85 2.58
CA PRO A 16 2.36 22.31 3.91
C PRO A 16 0.85 22.55 4.02
N ALA A 17 0.24 22.03 5.09
CA ALA A 17 -1.17 22.20 5.41
C ALA A 17 -2.15 21.74 4.30
N MET A 18 -1.74 20.83 3.43
CA MET A 18 -2.58 20.33 2.33
C MET A 18 -2.61 18.80 2.32
N THR A 19 -3.79 18.24 2.08
CA THR A 19 -3.97 16.85 1.66
C THR A 19 -4.27 16.84 0.17
N VAL A 20 -3.48 16.10 -0.60
CA VAL A 20 -3.65 15.96 -2.05
C VAL A 20 -3.58 14.50 -2.46
N SER A 21 -4.35 14.13 -3.49
CA SER A 21 -4.34 12.77 -4.03
C SER A 21 -4.26 12.77 -5.55
N ARG A 22 -3.87 11.62 -6.11
CA ARG A 22 -3.87 11.37 -7.55
C ARG A 22 -4.13 9.89 -7.85
N PRO A 23 -5.20 9.57 -8.61
CA PRO A 23 -5.41 8.22 -9.14
C PRO A 23 -4.30 7.82 -10.11
N ALA A 24 -3.86 6.56 -10.04
CA ALA A 24 -2.81 6.02 -10.89
C ALA A 24 -3.30 5.58 -12.30
N GLN A 25 -4.61 5.57 -12.54
CA GLN A 25 -5.25 5.15 -13.81
C GLN A 25 -4.85 3.74 -14.28
N LEU A 26 -4.67 2.79 -13.35
CA LEU A 26 -4.26 1.41 -13.64
C LEU A 26 -5.44 0.46 -13.93
N GLY A 27 -6.66 0.95 -13.92
CA GLY A 27 -7.89 0.17 -14.17
C GLY A 27 -8.99 0.51 -13.16
N GLN A 28 -10.19 -0.06 -13.37
CA GLN A 28 -11.36 0.23 -12.52
C GLN A 28 -11.59 -0.81 -11.41
N GLU A 29 -11.10 -2.03 -11.59
CA GLU A 29 -11.33 -3.11 -10.63
C GLU A 29 -10.40 -3.08 -9.42
N VAL A 30 -9.20 -2.51 -9.59
CA VAL A 30 -8.22 -2.28 -8.54
C VAL A 30 -7.76 -0.83 -8.61
N PRO A 31 -8.57 0.12 -8.13
CA PRO A 31 -8.16 1.51 -8.06
C PRO A 31 -6.92 1.68 -7.18
N VAL A 32 -5.94 2.41 -7.70
CA VAL A 32 -4.72 2.78 -6.98
C VAL A 32 -4.65 4.30 -6.93
N THR A 33 -4.45 4.84 -5.73
CA THR A 33 -4.39 6.29 -5.51
C THR A 33 -3.18 6.63 -4.64
N TRP A 34 -2.39 7.60 -5.06
CA TRP A 34 -1.34 8.17 -4.23
C TRP A 34 -1.89 9.35 -3.42
N PHE A 35 -1.61 9.33 -2.12
CA PHE A 35 -1.95 10.38 -1.17
C PHE A 35 -0.70 11.04 -0.63
N SER A 36 -0.75 12.35 -0.48
CA SER A 36 0.25 13.15 0.22
C SER A 36 -0.45 14.06 1.22
N LEU A 37 -0.10 13.90 2.48
CA LEU A 37 -0.59 14.68 3.61
C LEU A 37 0.53 15.61 4.09
N GLY A 38 0.26 16.89 4.17
CA GLY A 38 1.14 17.86 4.82
C GLY A 38 1.13 17.72 6.34
N ALA A 39 2.16 18.24 6.99
CA ALA A 39 2.23 18.25 8.45
C ALA A 39 0.96 18.86 9.09
N GLY A 40 0.44 18.23 10.14
CA GLY A 40 -0.75 18.65 10.87
C GLY A 40 -2.06 18.44 10.10
N THR A 41 -2.07 17.64 9.02
CA THR A 41 -3.31 17.34 8.28
C THR A 41 -3.84 15.94 8.57
N SER A 42 -5.12 15.74 8.25
CA SER A 42 -5.81 14.48 8.46
C SER A 42 -6.84 14.21 7.35
N ILE A 43 -7.21 12.96 7.21
CA ILE A 43 -8.37 12.49 6.45
C ILE A 43 -9.35 11.91 7.47
N THR A 44 -10.59 12.38 7.44
CA THR A 44 -11.67 11.86 8.29
C THR A 44 -11.91 10.37 8.02
N PRO A 45 -12.29 9.59 9.05
CA PRO A 45 -12.57 8.17 8.84
C PRO A 45 -13.67 7.94 7.80
N GLU A 46 -13.35 7.07 6.86
CA GLU A 46 -14.24 6.54 5.81
C GLU A 46 -14.20 5.02 5.86
N PHE A 47 -15.17 4.36 5.24
CA PHE A 47 -15.11 2.91 5.03
C PHE A 47 -15.46 2.55 3.59
N TYR A 48 -14.87 1.45 3.13
CA TYR A 48 -15.18 0.85 1.83
C TYR A 48 -15.81 -0.53 2.03
N ASP A 49 -16.73 -0.91 1.14
CA ASP A 49 -17.34 -2.26 1.13
C ASP A 49 -16.40 -3.31 0.53
N CYS A 50 -15.10 -3.04 0.48
CA CYS A 50 -14.08 -3.89 -0.10
C CYS A 50 -12.76 -3.77 0.67
N THR A 51 -11.89 -4.75 0.48
CA THR A 51 -10.55 -4.73 1.10
C THR A 51 -9.73 -3.57 0.57
N THR A 52 -9.08 -2.85 1.49
CA THR A 52 -8.16 -1.76 1.16
C THR A 52 -6.77 -2.07 1.73
N LEU A 53 -5.75 -1.86 0.89
CA LEU A 53 -4.36 -1.94 1.28
C LEU A 53 -3.76 -0.54 1.26
N TYR A 54 -2.99 -0.22 2.29
CA TYR A 54 -2.22 1.02 2.38
C TYR A 54 -0.75 0.70 2.44
N LEU A 55 0.03 1.24 1.51
CA LEU A 55 1.48 1.06 1.43
C LEU A 55 2.18 2.36 1.78
N GLY A 56 2.94 2.39 2.87
CA GLY A 56 3.72 3.54 3.32
C GLY A 56 4.85 3.86 2.34
N GLY A 57 4.93 5.12 1.91
CA GLY A 57 5.91 5.62 0.94
C GLY A 57 6.98 6.50 1.59
N GLU A 58 6.64 7.68 2.06
CA GLU A 58 7.56 8.65 2.66
C GLU A 58 6.93 9.28 3.90
N GLY A 59 7.78 9.74 4.84
CA GLY A 59 7.31 10.34 6.09
C GLY A 59 6.70 9.33 7.05
N SER A 60 5.86 9.80 7.96
CA SER A 60 5.16 8.94 8.93
C SER A 60 3.82 9.53 9.33
N GLY A 61 2.91 8.66 9.75
CA GLY A 61 1.59 9.07 10.21
C GLY A 61 0.91 7.94 10.98
N THR A 62 -0.35 8.14 11.27
CA THR A 62 -1.18 7.17 12.00
C THR A 62 -2.45 6.93 11.22
N PHE A 63 -2.77 5.66 10.99
CA PHE A 63 -4.09 5.23 10.55
C PHE A 63 -4.94 4.93 11.78
N VAL A 64 -6.14 5.49 11.82
CA VAL A 64 -7.09 5.34 12.94
C VAL A 64 -8.21 4.41 12.48
N LEU A 65 -8.28 3.21 13.08
CA LEU A 65 -9.16 2.13 12.62
C LEU A 65 -10.31 1.88 13.58
N GLY A 66 -11.47 1.58 13.01
CA GLY A 66 -12.66 1.18 13.75
C GLY A 66 -13.34 2.32 14.50
N SER A 67 -14.46 1.99 15.14
CA SER A 67 -15.24 2.94 15.96
C SER A 67 -14.57 3.25 17.31
N ASP A 68 -13.71 2.39 17.76
CA ASP A 68 -12.90 2.51 19.00
C ASP A 68 -11.60 3.30 18.78
N ALA A 69 -11.37 3.80 17.56
CA ALA A 69 -10.22 4.63 17.17
C ALA A 69 -8.86 3.98 17.51
N HIS A 70 -8.68 2.72 17.06
CA HIS A 70 -7.41 2.02 17.22
C HIS A 70 -6.32 2.63 16.33
N ASP A 71 -5.24 3.12 16.95
CA ASP A 71 -4.13 3.77 16.27
C ASP A 71 -3.14 2.74 15.71
N VAL A 72 -2.84 2.85 14.42
CA VAL A 72 -1.85 2.04 13.71
C VAL A 72 -0.80 2.98 13.10
N PRO A 73 0.40 3.08 13.71
CA PRO A 73 1.50 3.84 13.12
C PRO A 73 1.88 3.29 11.75
N MET A 74 2.20 4.20 10.81
CA MET A 74 2.59 3.87 9.45
C MET A 74 3.92 4.54 9.11
N HIS A 75 4.85 3.73 8.59
CA HIS A 75 6.18 4.14 8.14
C HIS A 75 6.45 3.66 6.70
N PRO A 76 7.47 4.20 6.02
CA PRO A 76 7.86 3.74 4.69
C PRO A 76 8.17 2.24 4.67
N GLY A 77 7.68 1.54 3.64
CA GLY A 77 7.89 0.10 3.46
C GLY A 77 6.95 -0.81 4.24
N GLN A 78 6.00 -0.23 4.99
CA GLN A 78 4.96 -0.99 5.68
C GLN A 78 3.71 -1.13 4.82
N LEU A 79 3.03 -2.26 4.97
CA LEU A 79 1.72 -2.55 4.41
C LEU A 79 0.71 -2.69 5.53
N LEU A 80 -0.41 -1.97 5.43
CA LEU A 80 -1.58 -2.12 6.28
C LEU A 80 -2.73 -2.70 5.45
N TRP A 81 -3.34 -3.77 5.92
CA TRP A 81 -4.55 -4.34 5.35
C TRP A 81 -5.77 -3.99 6.20
N VAL A 82 -6.75 -3.35 5.57
CA VAL A 82 -8.03 -2.97 6.20
C VAL A 82 -9.17 -3.76 5.57
N PRO A 83 -9.92 -4.58 6.35
CA PRO A 83 -11.06 -5.34 5.86
C PRO A 83 -12.24 -4.46 5.44
N PRO A 84 -13.17 -4.99 4.62
CA PRO A 84 -14.41 -4.31 4.27
C PRO A 84 -15.18 -3.84 5.51
N GLY A 85 -15.83 -2.68 5.42
CA GLY A 85 -16.68 -2.12 6.47
C GLY A 85 -15.94 -1.58 7.71
N THR A 86 -14.59 -1.54 7.68
CA THR A 86 -13.81 -0.96 8.76
C THR A 86 -13.61 0.54 8.53
N LEU A 87 -14.01 1.38 9.49
CA LEU A 87 -13.68 2.81 9.46
C LEU A 87 -12.16 2.99 9.47
N CYS A 88 -11.65 3.85 8.60
CA CYS A 88 -10.23 4.13 8.47
C CYS A 88 -10.01 5.62 8.21
N GLY A 89 -9.40 6.30 9.15
CA GLY A 89 -8.90 7.67 9.00
C GLY A 89 -7.38 7.71 8.99
N THR A 90 -6.81 8.86 8.66
CA THR A 90 -5.35 9.02 8.63
C THR A 90 -4.97 10.40 9.14
N CYS A 91 -3.92 10.50 9.95
CA CYS A 91 -3.35 11.78 10.36
C CYS A 91 -1.83 11.75 10.37
N THR A 92 -1.22 12.92 10.31
CA THR A 92 0.24 13.06 10.37
C THR A 92 0.64 14.40 11.00
N ASP A 93 1.66 14.39 11.85
CA ASP A 93 2.28 15.60 12.40
C ASP A 93 3.45 16.10 11.54
N ASN A 94 4.09 15.21 10.77
CA ASN A 94 5.33 15.52 10.06
C ASN A 94 5.22 15.42 8.53
N GLY A 95 4.09 14.94 8.03
CA GLY A 95 3.86 14.64 6.63
C GLY A 95 3.96 13.15 6.33
N LEU A 96 3.08 12.68 5.45
CA LEU A 96 2.97 11.27 5.06
C LEU A 96 2.64 11.16 3.58
N ILE A 97 3.32 10.25 2.88
CA ILE A 97 2.93 9.79 1.55
C ILE A 97 2.64 8.30 1.61
N TYR A 98 1.50 7.90 1.09
CA TYR A 98 1.13 6.49 0.98
C TYR A 98 0.39 6.20 -0.32
N THR A 99 0.37 4.92 -0.67
CA THR A 99 -0.45 4.41 -1.78
C THR A 99 -1.63 3.65 -1.20
N GLU A 100 -2.83 4.00 -1.64
CA GLU A 100 -4.06 3.26 -1.38
C GLU A 100 -4.37 2.35 -2.55
N ILE A 101 -4.70 1.09 -2.28
CA ILE A 101 -5.08 0.07 -3.26
C ILE A 101 -6.41 -0.53 -2.80
N ILE A 102 -7.47 -0.29 -3.56
CA ILE A 102 -8.82 -0.79 -3.27
C ILE A 102 -9.08 -2.04 -4.11
N ILE A 103 -9.36 -3.18 -3.48
CA ILE A 103 -9.58 -4.45 -4.16
C ILE A 103 -11.07 -4.79 -4.16
N LYS A 104 -11.74 -4.52 -5.28
CA LYS A 104 -13.20 -4.70 -5.47
C LYS A 104 -13.55 -6.12 -5.92
N LYS A 105 -12.98 -7.15 -5.28
CA LYS A 105 -13.20 -8.55 -5.66
C LYS A 105 -13.66 -9.37 -4.47
N GLU A 106 -14.75 -10.14 -4.65
CA GLU A 106 -15.34 -10.98 -3.60
C GLU A 106 -14.48 -12.20 -3.26
N ASN A 107 -13.72 -12.74 -4.24
CA ASN A 107 -12.87 -13.93 -4.08
C ASN A 107 -11.41 -13.61 -3.72
N LEU A 108 -11.18 -12.51 -3.00
CA LEU A 108 -9.85 -12.14 -2.54
C LEU A 108 -9.38 -13.08 -1.43
N THR A 109 -8.21 -13.66 -1.62
CA THR A 109 -7.48 -14.41 -0.60
C THR A 109 -6.27 -13.60 -0.15
N MET A 110 -6.20 -13.31 1.15
CA MET A 110 -5.03 -12.67 1.77
C MET A 110 -4.12 -13.74 2.36
N ASN A 111 -2.80 -13.54 2.23
CA ASN A 111 -1.84 -14.41 2.89
C ASN A 111 -1.99 -14.27 4.42
N SER A 112 -2.03 -15.40 5.12
CA SER A 112 -2.22 -15.45 6.58
C SER A 112 -1.09 -14.81 7.39
N ILE A 113 0.06 -14.54 6.76
CA ILE A 113 1.17 -13.79 7.39
C ILE A 113 0.78 -12.32 7.64
N LEU A 114 -0.11 -11.77 6.82
CA LEU A 114 -0.66 -10.44 7.02
C LEU A 114 -1.82 -10.50 8.01
N LYS A 115 -1.87 -9.55 8.92
CA LYS A 115 -2.97 -9.44 9.90
C LYS A 115 -3.79 -8.19 9.62
N ALA A 116 -5.10 -8.37 9.56
CA ALA A 116 -6.03 -7.25 9.39
C ALA A 116 -5.83 -6.21 10.51
N GLY A 117 -5.79 -4.94 10.12
CA GLY A 117 -5.65 -3.82 11.06
C GLY A 117 -4.26 -3.67 11.69
N ALA A 118 -3.25 -4.39 11.20
CA ALA A 118 -1.87 -4.27 11.68
C ALA A 118 -0.92 -3.89 10.53
N ALA A 119 -0.06 -2.91 10.76
CA ALA A 119 1.01 -2.56 9.83
C ALA A 119 2.12 -3.63 9.87
N THR A 120 2.55 -4.06 8.70
CA THR A 120 3.55 -5.13 8.53
C THR A 120 4.73 -4.60 7.73
N GLU A 121 5.96 -4.78 8.23
CA GLU A 121 7.20 -4.46 7.51
C GLU A 121 7.40 -5.45 6.36
N LEU A 122 7.31 -4.97 5.12
CA LEU A 122 7.42 -5.86 3.95
C LEU A 122 8.80 -6.50 3.82
N LYS A 123 9.88 -5.78 4.17
CA LYS A 123 11.25 -6.31 4.11
C LYS A 123 11.50 -7.50 5.03
N ASP A 124 10.70 -7.65 6.09
CA ASP A 124 10.86 -8.72 7.08
C ASP A 124 10.08 -9.99 6.69
N LEU A 125 9.25 -9.92 5.64
CA LEU A 125 8.44 -11.05 5.17
C LEU A 125 9.18 -11.99 4.22
N ILE A 126 10.27 -11.54 3.60
CA ILE A 126 11.01 -12.30 2.58
C ILE A 126 12.50 -12.00 2.69
N SER A 127 13.33 -13.03 2.52
CA SER A 127 14.79 -12.91 2.51
C SER A 127 15.34 -12.97 1.10
N TYR A 128 16.52 -12.38 0.88
CA TYR A 128 17.29 -12.63 -0.34
C TYR A 128 17.83 -14.06 -0.32
N GLU A 129 17.80 -14.71 -1.47
CA GLU A 129 18.34 -16.04 -1.71
C GLU A 129 19.47 -15.94 -2.72
N GLU A 130 20.67 -16.45 -2.38
CA GLU A 130 21.88 -16.33 -3.21
C GLU A 130 21.62 -16.82 -4.63
N GLY A 131 21.91 -15.96 -5.62
CA GLY A 131 21.78 -16.23 -7.04
C GLY A 131 20.35 -16.42 -7.55
N SER A 132 19.32 -16.12 -6.74
CA SER A 132 17.93 -16.38 -7.11
C SER A 132 17.00 -15.20 -6.86
N ILE A 133 15.74 -15.39 -7.23
CA ILE A 133 14.63 -14.46 -6.96
C ILE A 133 13.64 -15.18 -6.05
N ALA A 134 13.50 -14.70 -4.83
CA ALA A 134 12.44 -15.16 -3.94
C ALA A 134 11.15 -14.39 -4.18
N ASN A 135 9.99 -15.03 -4.03
CA ASN A 135 8.69 -14.38 -4.13
C ASN A 135 7.73 -14.87 -3.04
N LEU A 136 6.82 -13.98 -2.65
CA LEU A 136 5.78 -14.23 -1.66
C LEU A 136 4.47 -13.60 -2.15
N ASP A 137 3.47 -14.42 -2.41
CA ASP A 137 2.11 -13.94 -2.72
C ASP A 137 1.50 -13.35 -1.45
N LEU A 138 1.22 -12.04 -1.44
CA LEU A 138 0.58 -11.33 -0.33
C LEU A 138 -0.94 -11.37 -0.42
N ALA A 139 -1.47 -11.29 -1.65
CA ALA A 139 -2.89 -11.40 -1.93
C ALA A 139 -3.13 -11.86 -3.36
N HIS A 140 -4.22 -12.56 -3.61
CA HIS A 140 -4.64 -12.95 -4.95
C HIS A 140 -6.15 -13.05 -5.10
N THR A 141 -6.59 -12.88 -6.34
CA THR A 141 -7.92 -13.23 -6.86
C THR A 141 -7.72 -14.08 -8.11
N ASP A 142 -8.81 -14.48 -8.78
CA ASP A 142 -8.70 -15.20 -10.06
C ASP A 142 -7.92 -14.45 -11.14
N ASN A 143 -7.92 -13.10 -11.08
CA ASN A 143 -7.36 -12.23 -12.13
C ASN A 143 -6.27 -11.27 -11.63
N MET A 144 -5.85 -11.37 -10.37
CA MET A 144 -4.87 -10.47 -9.78
C MET A 144 -3.96 -11.22 -8.82
N LYS A 145 -2.67 -10.89 -8.86
CA LYS A 145 -1.72 -11.25 -7.80
C LYS A 145 -1.01 -10.00 -7.30
N PHE A 146 -0.91 -9.89 -5.98
CA PHE A 146 -0.10 -8.89 -5.30
C PHE A 146 1.06 -9.62 -4.64
N VAL A 147 2.27 -9.44 -5.20
CA VAL A 147 3.45 -10.25 -4.89
C VAL A 147 4.57 -9.37 -4.36
N LEU A 148 5.21 -9.80 -3.29
CA LEU A 148 6.48 -9.27 -2.83
C LEU A 148 7.61 -10.09 -3.43
N MET A 149 8.62 -9.45 -4.01
CA MET A 149 9.75 -10.12 -4.63
C MET A 149 11.07 -9.57 -4.09
N ALA A 150 11.99 -10.48 -3.77
CA ALA A 150 13.37 -10.14 -3.42
C ALA A 150 14.33 -10.64 -4.51
N PHE A 151 15.11 -9.74 -5.07
CA PHE A 151 16.09 -10.01 -6.11
C PHE A 151 17.49 -9.98 -5.50
N ASP A 152 18.23 -11.08 -5.62
CA ASP A 152 19.65 -11.07 -5.28
C ASP A 152 20.46 -10.25 -6.29
N GLU A 153 21.65 -9.81 -5.90
CA GLU A 153 22.51 -8.99 -6.75
C GLU A 153 22.78 -9.69 -8.09
N GLY A 154 22.56 -8.96 -9.18
CA GLY A 154 22.75 -9.49 -10.54
C GLY A 154 21.62 -10.37 -11.07
N THR A 155 20.56 -10.63 -10.27
CA THR A 155 19.39 -11.37 -10.76
C THR A 155 18.37 -10.45 -11.42
N GLY A 156 17.52 -10.99 -12.28
CA GLY A 156 16.49 -10.24 -12.97
C GLY A 156 15.47 -11.15 -13.66
N LEU A 157 14.27 -10.63 -13.87
CA LEU A 157 13.24 -11.31 -14.66
C LEU A 157 13.47 -11.08 -16.14
N THR A 158 13.40 -12.16 -16.92
CA THR A 158 13.34 -12.05 -18.37
C THR A 158 11.96 -11.51 -18.79
N PRO A 159 11.88 -10.70 -19.87
CA PRO A 159 10.60 -10.26 -20.38
C PRO A 159 9.70 -11.45 -20.72
N HIS A 160 8.51 -11.48 -20.15
CA HIS A 160 7.50 -12.51 -20.38
C HIS A 160 6.11 -11.89 -20.34
N ARG A 161 5.10 -12.60 -20.88
CA ARG A 161 3.71 -12.22 -20.66
C ARG A 161 3.21 -12.86 -19.37
N ALA A 162 2.52 -12.09 -18.56
CA ALA A 162 1.74 -12.66 -17.48
C ALA A 162 0.65 -13.57 -18.06
N PRO A 163 0.34 -14.71 -17.43
CA PRO A 163 -0.71 -15.61 -17.87
C PRO A 163 -2.09 -14.95 -17.87
#